data_375457ee1e557e64aa93d04510b55049
#
_entry.id   375457ee1e557e64aa93d04510b55049
#
_cell.length_a   1.000
_cell.length_b   1.000
_cell.length_c   1.000
_cell.angle_alpha   90.00
_cell.angle_beta   90.00
_cell.angle_gamma   90.00
#
_symmetry.space_group_name_H-M   'P 1'
#
loop_
_entity.id
_entity.type
_entity.pdbx_description
1 polymer ?
#
loop_
_entity_poly.entity_id
_entity_poly.type
_entity_poly.pdbx_seq_one_letter_code
_entity_poly.pdbx_strand_id
1 'polypeptide(L)'
;MTKTLRTLFIAVGLCWSTASFAAVELAGVKVEDSISVAGTKLQLNGAGIRYKGPFKVYVVDLYTTHPVKSLHELIAAPGPKRLTMTFLREINSADFGKLLTRGIEDNVSRNEVSKIIPGMIKMGDIFAANKNFLPGDVCALEWDPAKGLSIWAKGKLQAEPFKDPAFFRALMSIWFGHTPADWKLK
;
A
#
# COMPACT_ATOMS: atom_id res chain seq x y z
N MET A 1 -2.95 68.16 39.37
CA MET A 1 -3.87 67.00 39.22
C MET A 1 -3.57 66.31 37.88
N THR A 2 -2.71 65.31 37.93
CA THR A 2 -2.25 64.58 36.72
C THR A 2 -2.92 63.21 36.71
N LYS A 3 -3.82 62.97 35.76
CA LYS A 3 -4.47 61.66 35.52
C LYS A 3 -3.58 60.77 34.63
N THR A 4 -3.01 59.75 35.19
CA THR A 4 -2.25 58.68 34.49
C THR A 4 -3.24 57.71 33.88
N LEU A 5 -3.30 57.66 32.55
CA LEU A 5 -4.07 56.69 31.76
C LEU A 5 -3.27 55.39 31.64
N ARG A 6 -3.70 54.30 32.30
CA ARG A 6 -3.11 52.95 32.17
C ARG A 6 -3.72 52.27 30.95
N THR A 7 -2.93 52.12 29.90
CA THR A 7 -3.29 51.35 28.71
C THR A 7 -3.07 49.86 29.02
N LEU A 8 -4.17 49.09 29.03
CA LEU A 8 -4.16 47.64 29.22
C LEU A 8 -3.95 46.96 27.84
N PHE A 9 -2.77 46.41 27.58
CA PHE A 9 -2.52 45.60 26.40
C PHE A 9 -3.05 44.19 26.64
N ILE A 10 -4.15 43.80 25.95
CA ILE A 10 -4.65 42.42 25.90
C ILE A 10 -3.90 41.72 24.78
N ALA A 11 -2.94 40.86 25.14
CA ALA A 11 -2.27 39.98 24.22
C ALA A 11 -3.22 38.80 23.89
N VAL A 12 -3.83 38.81 22.72
CA VAL A 12 -4.59 37.66 22.20
C VAL A 12 -3.61 36.68 21.67
N GLY A 13 -3.31 35.64 22.47
CA GLY A 13 -2.52 34.48 22.06
C GLY A 13 -3.30 33.63 21.06
N LEU A 14 -2.92 33.66 19.77
CA LEU A 14 -3.43 32.75 18.74
C LEU A 14 -2.83 31.36 19.02
N CYS A 15 -3.57 30.49 19.71
CA CYS A 15 -3.23 29.05 19.79
C CYS A 15 -3.44 28.42 18.41
N TRP A 16 -2.38 28.25 17.64
CA TRP A 16 -2.37 27.36 16.48
C TRP A 16 -2.43 25.93 16.97
N SER A 17 -3.63 25.37 16.97
CA SER A 17 -3.83 23.93 17.15
C SER A 17 -3.24 23.22 15.93
N THR A 18 -2.01 22.70 16.05
CA THR A 18 -1.48 21.74 15.10
C THR A 18 -2.30 20.47 15.24
N ALA A 19 -3.16 20.17 14.27
CA ALA A 19 -3.83 18.88 14.18
C ALA A 19 -2.74 17.81 14.03
N SER A 20 -2.41 17.15 15.12
CA SER A 20 -1.56 15.98 15.13
C SER A 20 -2.38 14.84 14.53
N PHE A 21 -2.16 14.51 13.26
CA PHE A 21 -2.71 13.30 12.67
C PHE A 21 -2.02 12.13 13.38
N ALA A 22 -2.79 11.37 14.11
CA ALA A 22 -2.28 10.21 14.84
C ALA A 22 -2.05 9.07 13.82
N ALA A 23 -0.80 8.70 13.61
CA ALA A 23 -0.44 7.50 12.85
C ALA A 23 -1.20 6.29 13.41
N VAL A 24 -1.82 5.50 12.53
CA VAL A 24 -2.54 4.28 12.93
C VAL A 24 -1.51 3.20 13.23
N GLU A 25 -1.59 2.55 14.39
CA GLU A 25 -0.75 1.41 14.72
C GLU A 25 -1.54 0.10 14.58
N LEU A 26 -1.04 -0.82 13.76
CA LEU A 26 -1.62 -2.15 13.53
C LEU A 26 -0.59 -3.24 13.85
N ALA A 27 -0.87 -4.05 14.87
CA ALA A 27 0.01 -5.15 15.28
C ALA A 27 1.49 -4.75 15.48
N GLY A 28 1.75 -3.55 16.04
CA GLY A 28 3.10 -3.02 16.25
C GLY A 28 3.71 -2.34 15.02
N VAL A 29 2.98 -2.26 13.90
CA VAL A 29 3.41 -1.54 12.69
C VAL A 29 2.77 -0.17 12.68
N LYS A 30 3.61 0.86 12.61
CA LYS A 30 3.16 2.24 12.41
C LYS A 30 2.82 2.45 10.95
N VAL A 31 1.57 2.82 10.68
CA VAL A 31 1.07 3.17 9.34
C VAL A 31 0.99 4.68 9.24
N GLU A 32 1.70 5.26 8.28
CA GLU A 32 1.75 6.71 8.09
C GLU A 32 0.46 7.22 7.42
N ASP A 33 -0.02 8.40 7.80
CA ASP A 33 -1.22 9.00 7.19
C ASP A 33 -1.02 9.40 5.73
N SER A 34 0.23 9.67 5.34
CA SER A 34 0.58 10.02 3.97
C SER A 34 2.04 9.69 3.67
N ILE A 35 2.30 9.41 2.39
CA ILE A 35 3.64 9.13 1.85
C ILE A 35 3.86 9.93 0.57
N SER A 36 5.11 9.98 0.08
CA SER A 36 5.43 10.57 -1.22
C SER A 36 5.89 9.48 -2.19
N VAL A 37 5.29 9.44 -3.38
CA VAL A 37 5.64 8.53 -4.47
C VAL A 37 5.80 9.32 -5.75
N ALA A 38 6.96 9.21 -6.41
CA ALA A 38 7.29 9.95 -7.63
C ALA A 38 7.01 11.47 -7.51
N GLY A 39 7.32 12.07 -6.34
CA GLY A 39 7.07 13.49 -6.07
C GLY A 39 5.62 13.87 -5.77
N THR A 40 4.69 12.91 -5.81
CA THR A 40 3.27 13.12 -5.49
C THR A 40 2.96 12.66 -4.07
N LYS A 41 2.30 13.52 -3.28
CA LYS A 41 1.81 13.15 -1.95
C LYS A 41 0.57 12.25 -2.09
N LEU A 42 0.62 11.07 -1.48
CA LEU A 42 -0.48 10.13 -1.38
C LEU A 42 -1.02 10.12 0.05
N GLN A 43 -2.32 9.92 0.20
CA GLN A 43 -2.99 9.76 1.48
C GLN A 43 -3.27 8.27 1.73
N LEU A 44 -3.26 7.88 2.99
CA LEU A 44 -3.70 6.56 3.41
C LEU A 44 -5.18 6.38 3.03
N ASN A 45 -5.44 5.42 2.15
CA ASN A 45 -6.81 5.04 1.78
C ASN A 45 -7.40 4.03 2.77
N GLY A 46 -6.57 3.14 3.26
CA GLY A 46 -6.93 2.15 4.26
C GLY A 46 -5.77 1.23 4.60
N ALA A 47 -5.88 0.59 5.76
CA ALA A 47 -4.92 -0.40 6.23
C ALA A 47 -5.61 -1.53 6.98
N GLY A 48 -4.98 -2.72 7.00
CA GLY A 48 -5.51 -3.88 7.69
C GLY A 48 -4.47 -4.96 7.92
N ILE A 49 -4.86 -6.00 8.66
CA ILE A 49 -4.00 -7.14 8.94
C ILE A 49 -4.50 -8.34 8.15
N ARG A 50 -3.61 -8.97 7.38
CA ARG A 50 -3.86 -10.25 6.72
C ARG A 50 -3.66 -11.39 7.70
N TYR A 51 -4.67 -12.24 7.80
CA TYR A 51 -4.61 -13.45 8.63
C TYR A 51 -4.51 -14.73 7.78
N LYS A 52 -3.88 -15.76 8.31
CA LYS A 52 -3.95 -17.14 7.83
C LYS A 52 -4.31 -18.03 9.01
N GLY A 53 -5.59 -18.43 9.09
CA GLY A 53 -6.14 -19.02 10.31
C GLY A 53 -6.00 -18.03 11.48
N PRO A 54 -5.44 -18.44 12.63
CA PRO A 54 -5.25 -17.56 13.79
C PRO A 54 -4.02 -16.64 13.66
N PHE A 55 -3.18 -16.81 12.64
CA PHE A 55 -1.88 -16.15 12.54
C PHE A 55 -1.96 -14.84 11.76
N LYS A 56 -1.44 -13.76 12.35
CA LYS A 56 -1.18 -12.50 11.65
C LYS A 56 0.01 -12.71 10.70
N VAL A 57 -0.15 -12.36 9.44
CA VAL A 57 0.86 -12.60 8.38
C VAL A 57 1.59 -11.32 8.02
N TYR A 58 0.86 -10.27 7.66
CA TYR A 58 1.39 -8.94 7.38
C TYR A 58 0.33 -7.87 7.66
N VAL A 59 0.78 -6.64 7.87
CA VAL A 59 -0.03 -5.43 7.74
C VAL A 59 0.02 -5.02 6.29
N VAL A 60 -1.13 -4.69 5.71
CA VAL A 60 -1.24 -4.12 4.37
C VAL A 60 -1.82 -2.72 4.48
N ASP A 61 -1.26 -1.78 3.74
CA ASP A 61 -1.76 -0.42 3.62
C ASP A 61 -1.80 0.00 2.15
N LEU A 62 -2.80 0.81 1.79
CA LEU A 62 -3.00 1.36 0.46
C LEU A 62 -2.95 2.89 0.53
N TYR A 63 -2.14 3.48 -0.34
CA TYR A 63 -2.05 4.93 -0.52
C TYR A 63 -2.46 5.33 -1.92
N THR A 64 -3.27 6.39 -2.01
CA THR A 64 -3.81 6.93 -3.25
C THR A 64 -3.83 8.46 -3.22
N THR A 65 -4.02 9.09 -4.37
CA THR A 65 -4.19 10.55 -4.45
C THR A 65 -5.58 11.01 -4.00
N HIS A 66 -6.59 10.14 -4.11
CA HIS A 66 -7.99 10.39 -3.74
C HIS A 66 -8.58 9.12 -3.12
N PRO A 67 -9.55 9.22 -2.21
CA PRO A 67 -10.21 8.05 -1.63
C PRO A 67 -10.85 7.17 -2.69
N VAL A 68 -10.66 5.85 -2.57
CA VAL A 68 -11.25 4.82 -3.43
C VAL A 68 -11.89 3.73 -2.58
N LYS A 69 -13.00 3.16 -3.07
CA LYS A 69 -13.81 2.16 -2.35
C LYS A 69 -13.94 0.82 -3.06
N SER A 70 -13.39 0.71 -4.27
CA SER A 70 -13.48 -0.50 -5.08
C SER A 70 -12.25 -0.68 -5.97
N LEU A 71 -12.04 -1.91 -6.47
CA LEU A 71 -11.01 -2.18 -7.46
C LEU A 71 -11.18 -1.30 -8.71
N HIS A 72 -12.42 -1.13 -9.17
CA HIS A 72 -12.71 -0.30 -10.33
C HIS A 72 -12.26 1.15 -10.10
N GLU A 73 -12.62 1.75 -8.97
CA GLU A 73 -12.19 3.10 -8.61
C GLU A 73 -10.67 3.20 -8.45
N LEU A 74 -10.04 2.20 -7.80
CA LEU A 74 -8.58 2.15 -7.65
C LEU A 74 -7.85 2.18 -8.99
N ILE A 75 -8.33 1.39 -9.96
CA ILE A 75 -7.70 1.33 -11.29
C ILE A 75 -7.97 2.60 -12.09
N ALA A 76 -9.19 3.17 -12.00
CA ALA A 76 -9.58 4.39 -12.71
C ALA A 76 -8.98 5.68 -12.10
N ALA A 77 -8.62 5.66 -10.82
CA ALA A 77 -8.08 6.84 -10.14
C ALA A 77 -6.80 7.34 -10.83
N PRO A 78 -6.64 8.67 -11.02
CA PRO A 78 -5.42 9.22 -11.61
C PRO A 78 -4.24 9.18 -10.63
N GLY A 79 -3.04 9.34 -11.17
CA GLY A 79 -1.81 9.45 -10.39
C GLY A 79 -1.25 8.14 -9.83
N PRO A 80 -0.14 8.23 -9.09
CA PRO A 80 0.51 7.07 -8.50
C PRO A 80 -0.32 6.45 -7.37
N LYS A 81 -0.04 5.17 -7.10
CA LYS A 81 -0.65 4.38 -6.03
C LYS A 81 0.42 3.49 -5.42
N ARG A 82 0.31 3.22 -4.13
CA ARG A 82 1.21 2.30 -3.45
C ARG A 82 0.45 1.41 -2.49
N LEU A 83 0.67 0.11 -2.62
CA LEU A 83 0.24 -0.89 -1.65
C LEU A 83 1.49 -1.43 -0.98
N THR A 84 1.52 -1.40 0.35
CA THR A 84 2.66 -1.85 1.16
C THR A 84 2.24 -3.05 2.00
N MET A 85 3.12 -4.01 2.15
CA MET A 85 2.96 -5.17 3.03
C MET A 85 4.14 -5.22 3.99
N THR A 86 3.89 -5.01 5.28
CA THR A 86 4.88 -5.16 6.34
C THR A 86 4.69 -6.51 7.01
N PHE A 87 5.66 -7.40 6.88
CA PHE A 87 5.56 -8.76 7.38
C PHE A 87 5.62 -8.82 8.91
N LEU A 88 4.73 -9.61 9.52
CA LEU A 88 4.64 -9.81 10.98
C LEU A 88 5.28 -11.13 11.43
N ARG A 89 5.68 -11.95 10.48
CA ARG A 89 6.34 -13.25 10.69
C ARG A 89 7.24 -13.59 9.53
N GLU A 90 8.12 -14.56 9.74
CA GLU A 90 8.93 -15.10 8.65
C GLU A 90 8.06 -15.78 7.59
N ILE A 91 8.29 -15.43 6.33
CA ILE A 91 7.60 -15.97 5.15
C ILE A 91 8.65 -16.32 4.09
N ASN A 92 8.60 -17.53 3.58
CA ASN A 92 9.42 -17.90 2.42
C ASN A 92 8.99 -17.07 1.21
N SER A 93 9.94 -16.40 0.56
CA SER A 93 9.65 -15.46 -0.52
C SER A 93 9.04 -16.15 -1.75
N ALA A 94 9.56 -17.31 -2.15
CA ALA A 94 9.01 -18.05 -3.28
C ALA A 94 7.58 -18.54 -3.01
N ASP A 95 7.27 -18.98 -1.79
CA ASP A 95 5.92 -19.36 -1.42
C ASP A 95 4.99 -18.15 -1.36
N PHE A 96 5.49 -16.98 -0.95
CA PHE A 96 4.73 -15.73 -1.04
C PHE A 96 4.40 -15.37 -2.49
N GLY A 97 5.35 -15.50 -3.43
CA GLY A 97 5.12 -15.34 -4.86
C GLY A 97 4.04 -16.28 -5.41
N LYS A 98 4.06 -17.56 -5.02
CA LYS A 98 3.00 -18.53 -5.38
C LYS A 98 1.63 -18.13 -4.83
N LEU A 99 1.56 -17.58 -3.61
CA LEU A 99 0.30 -17.09 -3.04
C LEU A 99 -0.25 -15.88 -3.80
N LEU A 100 0.61 -14.97 -4.27
CA LEU A 100 0.18 -13.86 -5.13
C LEU A 100 -0.35 -14.38 -6.47
N THR A 101 0.34 -15.33 -7.12
CA THR A 101 -0.11 -15.98 -8.35
C THR A 101 -1.50 -16.58 -8.18
N ARG A 102 -1.70 -17.38 -7.12
CA ARG A 102 -3.00 -17.97 -6.81
C ARG A 102 -4.08 -16.92 -6.56
N GLY A 103 -3.76 -15.85 -5.81
CA GLY A 103 -4.70 -14.77 -5.55
C GLY A 103 -5.14 -14.04 -6.83
N ILE A 104 -4.26 -13.95 -7.84
CA ILE A 104 -4.63 -13.47 -9.18
C ILE A 104 -5.60 -14.47 -9.83
N GLU A 105 -5.25 -15.75 -9.88
CA GLU A 105 -6.07 -16.81 -10.51
C GLU A 105 -7.47 -16.92 -9.90
N ASP A 106 -7.60 -16.72 -8.60
CA ASP A 106 -8.88 -16.74 -7.87
C ASP A 106 -9.79 -15.53 -8.20
N ASN A 107 -9.24 -14.46 -8.80
CA ASN A 107 -9.96 -13.20 -9.07
C ASN A 107 -10.05 -12.79 -10.54
N VAL A 108 -9.31 -13.47 -11.41
CA VAL A 108 -9.19 -13.11 -12.83
C VAL A 108 -9.66 -14.26 -13.71
N SER A 109 -10.39 -13.96 -14.76
CA SER A 109 -10.85 -15.01 -15.69
C SER A 109 -9.68 -15.67 -16.44
N ARG A 110 -9.83 -16.93 -16.84
CA ARG A 110 -8.79 -17.69 -17.57
C ARG A 110 -8.30 -16.95 -18.82
N ASN A 111 -9.21 -16.29 -19.55
CA ASN A 111 -8.86 -15.53 -20.75
C ASN A 111 -8.03 -14.28 -20.44
N GLU A 112 -8.24 -13.64 -19.27
CA GLU A 112 -7.43 -12.51 -18.83
C GLU A 112 -6.09 -12.98 -18.26
N VAL A 113 -6.05 -14.10 -17.50
CA VAL A 113 -4.82 -14.70 -17.02
C VAL A 113 -3.84 -14.98 -18.16
N SER A 114 -4.31 -15.54 -19.28
CA SER A 114 -3.44 -15.84 -20.43
C SER A 114 -2.69 -14.61 -20.97
N LYS A 115 -3.29 -13.41 -20.86
CA LYS A 115 -2.68 -12.15 -21.33
C LYS A 115 -1.59 -11.63 -20.41
N ILE A 116 -1.65 -11.97 -19.13
CA ILE A 116 -0.73 -11.48 -18.08
C ILE A 116 0.32 -12.51 -17.65
N ILE A 117 0.37 -13.68 -18.30
CA ILE A 117 1.37 -14.74 -18.02
C ILE A 117 2.80 -14.18 -17.96
N PRO A 118 3.27 -13.34 -18.90
CA PRO A 118 4.63 -12.80 -18.83
C PRO A 118 4.89 -12.02 -17.54
N GLY A 119 3.90 -11.24 -17.08
CA GLY A 119 3.99 -10.53 -15.79
C GLY A 119 4.03 -11.48 -14.59
N MET A 120 3.24 -12.55 -14.62
CA MET A 120 3.20 -13.57 -13.57
C MET A 120 4.53 -14.32 -13.47
N ILE A 121 5.14 -14.70 -14.59
CA ILE A 121 6.46 -15.36 -14.62
C ILE A 121 7.51 -14.42 -14.03
N LYS A 122 7.62 -13.19 -14.54
CA LYS A 122 8.57 -12.19 -14.03
C LYS A 122 8.39 -11.94 -12.52
N MET A 123 7.15 -11.86 -12.04
CA MET A 123 6.86 -11.74 -10.61
C MET A 123 7.34 -12.98 -9.84
N GLY A 124 7.10 -14.18 -10.35
CA GLY A 124 7.57 -15.43 -9.77
C GLY A 124 9.09 -15.44 -9.64
N ASP A 125 9.82 -15.06 -10.67
CA ASP A 125 11.29 -14.98 -10.69
C ASP A 125 11.82 -14.00 -9.63
N ILE A 126 11.17 -12.82 -9.51
CA ILE A 126 11.50 -11.83 -8.49
C ILE A 126 11.43 -12.44 -7.08
N PHE A 127 10.34 -13.12 -6.77
CA PHE A 127 10.16 -13.70 -5.43
C PHE A 127 11.01 -14.96 -5.22
N ALA A 128 11.29 -15.74 -6.26
CA ALA A 128 12.18 -16.88 -6.19
C ALA A 128 13.64 -16.48 -5.94
N ALA A 129 14.07 -15.34 -6.47
CA ALA A 129 15.42 -14.80 -6.27
C ALA A 129 15.62 -14.18 -4.88
N ASN A 130 14.56 -13.87 -4.16
CA ASN A 130 14.64 -13.28 -2.82
C ASN A 130 14.70 -14.35 -1.73
N LYS A 131 15.46 -14.03 -0.65
CA LYS A 131 15.42 -14.79 0.60
C LYS A 131 14.10 -14.55 1.34
N ASN A 132 13.88 -15.31 2.43
CA ASN A 132 12.71 -15.14 3.29
C ASN A 132 12.50 -13.68 3.71
N PHE A 133 11.25 -13.25 3.75
CA PHE A 133 10.84 -12.04 4.46
C PHE A 133 10.82 -12.34 5.95
N LEU A 134 11.44 -11.47 6.74
CA LEU A 134 11.46 -11.54 8.20
C LEU A 134 10.44 -10.54 8.78
N PRO A 135 10.07 -10.67 10.08
CA PRO A 135 9.25 -9.66 10.75
C PRO A 135 9.86 -8.26 10.60
N GLY A 136 9.05 -7.29 10.16
CA GLY A 136 9.47 -5.92 9.86
C GLY A 136 9.95 -5.69 8.42
N ASP A 137 10.25 -6.74 7.64
CA ASP A 137 10.55 -6.57 6.22
C ASP A 137 9.33 -6.05 5.46
N VAL A 138 9.59 -5.25 4.44
CA VAL A 138 8.55 -4.59 3.63
C VAL A 138 8.63 -5.06 2.19
N CYS A 139 7.47 -5.42 1.63
CA CYS A 139 7.24 -5.56 0.20
C CYS A 139 6.24 -4.48 -0.24
N ALA A 140 6.56 -3.70 -1.27
CA ALA A 140 5.66 -2.68 -1.79
C ALA A 140 5.45 -2.81 -3.29
N LEU A 141 4.21 -2.57 -3.69
CA LEU A 141 3.72 -2.52 -5.06
C LEU A 141 3.39 -1.07 -5.38
N GLU A 142 4.15 -0.45 -6.27
CA GLU A 142 4.06 0.96 -6.57
C GLU A 142 3.71 1.16 -8.04
N TRP A 143 2.54 1.73 -8.31
CA TRP A 143 2.12 2.10 -9.65
C TRP A 143 2.43 3.56 -9.93
N ASP A 144 3.19 3.81 -10.98
CA ASP A 144 3.40 5.13 -11.56
C ASP A 144 2.81 5.12 -12.99
N PRO A 145 1.84 5.98 -13.32
CA PRO A 145 1.24 6.00 -14.66
C PRO A 145 2.23 6.15 -15.81
N ALA A 146 3.38 6.81 -15.57
CA ALA A 146 4.42 7.01 -16.57
C ALA A 146 5.38 5.82 -16.71
N LYS A 147 5.59 5.05 -15.64
CA LYS A 147 6.61 3.98 -15.58
C LYS A 147 6.02 2.57 -15.54
N GLY A 148 4.82 2.43 -14.98
CA GLY A 148 4.19 1.15 -14.70
C GLY A 148 4.34 0.71 -13.24
N LEU A 149 4.13 -0.59 -12.98
CA LEU A 149 4.21 -1.21 -11.66
C LEU A 149 5.64 -1.57 -11.30
N SER A 150 6.12 -1.04 -10.19
CA SER A 150 7.39 -1.38 -9.55
C SER A 150 7.15 -2.30 -8.34
N ILE A 151 7.96 -3.34 -8.19
CA ILE A 151 7.99 -4.21 -7.01
C ILE A 151 9.24 -3.88 -6.20
N TRP A 152 9.02 -3.48 -4.95
CA TRP A 152 10.07 -3.21 -3.98
C TRP A 152 10.07 -4.29 -2.92
N ALA A 153 11.22 -4.86 -2.60
CA ALA A 153 11.39 -5.77 -1.47
C ALA A 153 12.58 -5.33 -0.63
N LYS A 154 12.37 -5.21 0.69
CA LYS A 154 13.41 -4.79 1.64
C LYS A 154 14.10 -3.49 1.23
N GLY A 155 13.32 -2.53 0.75
CA GLY A 155 13.79 -1.20 0.33
C GLY A 155 14.50 -1.17 -1.04
N LYS A 156 14.57 -2.27 -1.78
CA LYS A 156 15.23 -2.35 -3.09
C LYS A 156 14.22 -2.61 -4.20
N LEU A 157 14.34 -1.88 -5.31
CA LEU A 157 13.63 -2.17 -6.55
C LEU A 157 14.12 -3.51 -7.09
N GLN A 158 13.18 -4.42 -7.41
CA GLN A 158 13.52 -5.80 -7.74
C GLN A 158 13.77 -6.06 -9.22
N ALA A 159 13.14 -5.27 -10.09
CA ALA A 159 13.28 -5.38 -11.54
C ALA A 159 12.77 -4.09 -12.20
N GLU A 160 12.97 -3.97 -13.51
CA GLU A 160 12.33 -2.96 -14.33
C GLU A 160 10.80 -3.02 -14.16
N PRO A 161 10.11 -1.86 -14.13
CA PRO A 161 8.66 -1.80 -13.96
C PRO A 161 7.90 -2.63 -14.99
N PHE A 162 6.77 -3.18 -14.56
CA PHE A 162 5.81 -3.85 -15.44
C PHE A 162 4.95 -2.78 -16.11
N LYS A 163 5.03 -2.65 -17.42
CA LYS A 163 4.31 -1.61 -18.17
C LYS A 163 2.84 -1.95 -18.42
N ASP A 164 2.46 -3.21 -18.24
CA ASP A 164 1.10 -3.68 -18.51
C ASP A 164 0.13 -3.31 -17.38
N PRO A 165 -0.85 -2.42 -17.63
CA PRO A 165 -1.87 -2.07 -16.62
C PRO A 165 -2.82 -3.23 -16.31
N ALA A 166 -2.98 -4.21 -17.22
CA ALA A 166 -3.79 -5.39 -16.95
C ALA A 166 -3.14 -6.26 -15.85
N PHE A 167 -1.80 -6.37 -15.84
CA PHE A 167 -1.08 -7.06 -14.77
C PHE A 167 -1.23 -6.32 -13.42
N PHE A 168 -1.13 -4.99 -13.41
CA PHE A 168 -1.38 -4.20 -12.20
C PHE A 168 -2.78 -4.42 -11.65
N ARG A 169 -3.82 -4.35 -12.52
CA ARG A 169 -5.20 -4.62 -12.13
C ARG A 169 -5.37 -6.02 -11.53
N ALA A 170 -4.81 -7.02 -12.20
CA ALA A 170 -4.87 -8.41 -11.75
C ALA A 170 -4.20 -8.58 -10.36
N LEU A 171 -3.06 -7.95 -10.15
CA LEU A 171 -2.37 -8.00 -8.87
C LEU A 171 -3.18 -7.31 -7.75
N MET A 172 -3.78 -6.14 -8.03
CA MET A 172 -4.63 -5.45 -7.06
C MET A 172 -5.91 -6.23 -6.73
N SER A 173 -6.40 -7.06 -7.64
CA SER A 173 -7.58 -7.89 -7.39
C SER A 173 -7.40 -8.90 -6.24
N ILE A 174 -6.16 -9.21 -5.84
CA ILE A 174 -5.84 -10.06 -4.69
C ILE A 174 -6.44 -9.49 -3.39
N TRP A 175 -6.50 -8.16 -3.26
CA TRP A 175 -7.03 -7.50 -2.05
C TRP A 175 -8.39 -6.86 -2.26
N PHE A 176 -8.69 -6.41 -3.48
CA PHE A 176 -9.89 -5.62 -3.81
C PHE A 176 -10.85 -6.32 -4.77
N GLY A 177 -10.55 -7.58 -5.14
CA GLY A 177 -11.39 -8.40 -6.01
C GLY A 177 -12.59 -9.03 -5.31
N HIS A 178 -13.26 -9.96 -6.01
CA HIS A 178 -14.43 -10.67 -5.48
C HIS A 178 -14.04 -11.74 -4.44
N THR A 179 -12.86 -12.34 -4.56
CA THR A 179 -12.29 -13.31 -3.62
C THR A 179 -11.02 -12.72 -2.98
N PRO A 180 -11.15 -11.74 -2.06
CA PRO A 180 -9.98 -11.08 -1.50
C PRO A 180 -9.17 -12.01 -0.62
N ALA A 181 -7.88 -11.74 -0.53
CA ALA A 181 -6.92 -12.48 0.29
C ALA A 181 -7.36 -12.59 1.76
N ASP A 182 -8.06 -11.58 2.25
CA ASP A 182 -8.78 -11.60 3.53
C ASP A 182 -10.02 -10.71 3.42
N TRP A 183 -11.19 -11.25 3.78
CA TRP A 183 -12.45 -10.51 3.71
C TRP A 183 -12.49 -9.27 4.63
N LYS A 184 -11.62 -9.23 5.64
CA LYS A 184 -11.45 -8.08 6.55
C LYS A 184 -10.67 -6.91 5.94
N LEU A 185 -10.09 -7.10 4.75
CA LEU A 185 -9.33 -6.07 4.04
C LEU A 185 -10.18 -5.28 3.02
N LYS A 186 -11.49 -5.55 2.98
CA LYS A 186 -12.43 -4.82 2.12
C LYS A 186 -12.83 -3.49 2.72
#